data_30a5a23b3d71241962e1aedf558e941e
#
_entry.id   30a5a23b3d71241962e1aedf558e941e
#
_cell.length_a   1.000
_cell.length_b   1.000
_cell.length_c   1.000
_cell.angle_alpha   90.00
_cell.angle_beta   90.00
_cell.angle_gamma   90.00
#
_symmetry.space_group_name_H-M   'P 1'
#
loop_
_entity.id
_entity.type
_entity.pdbx_description
1 polymer ?
#
loop_
_entity_poly.entity_id
_entity_poly.type
_entity_poly.pdbx_seq_one_letter_code
_entity_poly.pdbx_strand_id
1 'polypeptide(L)'
;LYGCRGIYLPLQTDAWGISTPEACGWAVWIGAAPWIARHLWDHWRYSGDREYLKEAYPFFAGVAEFYEDYLVRDQTGTYQILPSQSPENFIPGLGEFPVLLGKSSAMDVQLCYDALGYAIGAAEALEVDADRAALWKTLREHLPPFVIGSDGRLLEWDRELPEGEPGHRHLSHLYGLYPSD
;
A
#
# COMPACT_ATOMS: atom_id res chain seq x y z
N LEU A 1 3.57 -15.42 3.59
CA LEU A 1 2.12 -15.51 3.65
C LEU A 1 1.50 -15.58 2.25
N TYR A 2 1.87 -14.66 1.37
CA TYR A 2 1.26 -14.52 0.04
C TYR A 2 2.01 -15.26 -1.08
N GLY A 3 3.17 -15.84 -0.82
CA GLY A 3 4.03 -16.47 -1.83
C GLY A 3 4.73 -15.49 -2.76
N CYS A 4 4.65 -14.19 -2.47
CA CYS A 4 5.32 -13.13 -3.21
C CYS A 4 6.80 -13.04 -2.80
N ARG A 5 7.64 -12.59 -3.72
CA ARG A 5 9.01 -12.15 -3.45
C ARG A 5 9.01 -10.87 -2.61
N GLY A 6 10.17 -10.33 -2.36
CA GLY A 6 10.34 -9.01 -1.76
C GLY A 6 10.00 -8.94 -0.28
N ILE A 7 9.58 -7.75 0.17
CA ILE A 7 9.36 -7.45 1.58
C ILE A 7 7.89 -7.19 1.87
N TYR A 8 7.34 -8.00 2.75
CA TYR A 8 6.08 -7.81 3.43
C TYR A 8 6.34 -7.62 4.92
N LEU A 9 5.75 -6.61 5.52
CA LEU A 9 5.74 -6.42 6.97
C LEU A 9 4.32 -6.66 7.51
N PRO A 10 4.18 -7.42 8.59
CA PRO A 10 2.89 -7.59 9.24
C PRO A 10 2.45 -6.31 9.93
N LEU A 11 1.14 -6.20 10.21
CA LEU A 11 0.57 -5.06 10.91
C LEU A 11 1.17 -4.84 12.30
N GLN A 12 1.52 -5.91 12.97
CA GLN A 12 1.99 -5.89 14.36
C GLN A 12 3.23 -6.75 14.53
N THR A 13 4.09 -6.32 15.44
CA THR A 13 5.23 -7.08 15.93
C THR A 13 5.36 -6.85 17.43
N ASP A 14 5.86 -7.83 18.15
CA ASP A 14 6.18 -7.69 19.56
C ASP A 14 7.54 -6.98 19.78
N ALA A 15 7.94 -6.83 21.04
CA ALA A 15 9.18 -6.17 21.42
C ALA A 15 10.44 -6.92 20.94
N TRP A 16 10.33 -8.16 20.52
CA TRP A 16 11.41 -9.00 19.99
C TRP A 16 11.42 -9.12 18.47
N GLY A 17 10.51 -8.41 17.80
CA GLY A 17 10.37 -8.44 16.35
C GLY A 17 9.62 -9.68 15.82
N ILE A 18 8.93 -10.41 16.69
CA ILE A 18 8.11 -11.56 16.28
C ILE A 18 6.74 -11.07 15.84
N SER A 19 6.37 -11.42 14.63
CA SER A 19 5.04 -11.13 14.10
C SER A 19 4.02 -12.11 14.66
N THR A 20 3.03 -11.59 15.36
CA THR A 20 1.88 -12.35 15.84
C THR A 20 0.60 -11.85 15.18
N PRO A 21 -0.26 -12.74 14.67
CA PRO A 21 -1.55 -12.34 14.10
C PRO A 21 -2.58 -12.08 15.22
N GLU A 22 -2.38 -10.99 15.96
CA GLU A 22 -3.23 -10.68 17.13
C GLU A 22 -4.58 -10.06 16.75
N ALA A 23 -4.61 -9.28 15.67
CA ALA A 23 -5.84 -8.64 15.21
C ALA A 23 -6.53 -9.52 14.18
N CYS A 24 -7.59 -10.22 14.59
CA CYS A 24 -8.38 -11.06 13.69
C CYS A 24 -8.82 -10.29 12.44
N GLY A 25 -8.45 -10.79 11.27
CA GLY A 25 -8.79 -10.20 9.98
C GLY A 25 -7.89 -9.03 9.55
N TRP A 26 -7.27 -8.28 10.45
CA TRP A 26 -6.37 -7.16 10.10
C TRP A 26 -4.91 -7.59 9.94
N ALA A 27 -4.52 -8.71 10.53
CA ALA A 27 -3.15 -9.23 10.51
C ALA A 27 -2.60 -9.51 9.09
N VAL A 28 -3.46 -9.55 8.08
CA VAL A 28 -3.10 -9.78 6.68
C VAL A 28 -2.97 -8.48 5.87
N TRP A 29 -3.09 -7.32 6.49
CA TRP A 29 -2.94 -6.04 5.79
C TRP A 29 -1.54 -5.87 5.20
N ILE A 30 -1.48 -5.36 3.97
CA ILE A 30 -0.23 -5.26 3.19
C ILE A 30 0.42 -3.89 3.25
N GLY A 31 -0.21 -2.93 3.88
CA GLY A 31 0.22 -1.52 3.85
C GLY A 31 1.34 -1.16 4.82
N ALA A 32 1.77 -2.05 5.74
CA ALA A 32 2.74 -1.70 6.77
C ALA A 32 4.15 -1.41 6.20
N ALA A 33 4.61 -2.18 5.22
CA ALA A 33 5.93 -1.96 4.61
C ALA A 33 6.00 -0.62 3.85
N PRO A 34 5.04 -0.26 2.96
CA PRO A 34 4.99 1.08 2.36
C PRO A 34 4.91 2.22 3.39
N TRP A 35 4.11 2.04 4.45
CA TRP A 35 4.01 3.03 5.50
C TRP A 35 5.35 3.35 6.16
N ILE A 36 6.14 2.31 6.47
CA ILE A 36 7.48 2.48 7.04
C ILE A 36 8.46 3.05 6.00
N ALA A 37 8.37 2.61 4.74
CA ALA A 37 9.21 3.11 3.66
C ALA A 37 9.17 4.64 3.54
N ARG A 38 8.01 5.27 3.82
CA ARG A 38 7.88 6.72 3.82
C ARG A 38 8.89 7.40 4.74
N HIS A 39 9.09 6.90 5.96
CA HIS A 39 10.03 7.54 6.91
C HIS A 39 11.47 7.51 6.40
N LEU A 40 11.86 6.41 5.73
CA LEU A 40 13.16 6.30 5.09
C LEU A 40 13.28 7.25 3.90
N TRP A 41 12.22 7.37 3.12
CA TRP A 41 12.15 8.28 1.98
C TRP A 41 12.21 9.75 2.42
N ASP A 42 11.47 10.14 3.46
CA ASP A 42 11.52 11.50 4.03
C ASP A 42 12.93 11.82 4.55
N HIS A 43 13.61 10.88 5.21
CA HIS A 43 15.00 11.11 5.63
C HIS A 43 15.88 11.47 4.44
N TRP A 44 15.80 10.71 3.34
CA TRP A 44 16.53 11.02 2.11
C TRP A 44 16.16 12.39 1.55
N ARG A 45 14.87 12.68 1.42
CA ARG A 45 14.38 13.95 0.84
C ARG A 45 14.86 15.20 1.61
N TYR A 46 14.88 15.09 2.94
CA TYR A 46 15.29 16.21 3.79
C TYR A 46 16.81 16.33 3.99
N SER A 47 17.54 15.23 3.94
CA SER A 47 19.00 15.23 4.17
C SER A 47 19.83 15.32 2.90
N GLY A 48 19.34 14.73 1.78
CA GLY A 48 20.13 14.52 0.57
C GLY A 48 21.27 13.52 0.75
N ASP A 49 21.24 12.72 1.83
CA ASP A 49 22.30 11.76 2.16
C ASP A 49 22.27 10.56 1.22
N ARG A 50 23.15 10.57 0.22
CA ARG A 50 23.23 9.52 -0.80
C ARG A 50 23.75 8.18 -0.24
N GLU A 51 24.58 8.20 0.79
CA GLU A 51 25.06 6.96 1.42
C GLU A 51 23.92 6.30 2.21
N TYR A 52 23.16 7.08 2.96
CA TYR A 52 21.93 6.58 3.58
C TYR A 52 20.94 6.01 2.54
N LEU A 53 20.76 6.70 1.41
CA LEU A 53 19.86 6.20 0.35
C LEU A 53 20.32 4.84 -0.19
N LYS A 54 21.64 4.61 -0.35
CA LYS A 54 22.19 3.32 -0.75
C LYS A 54 21.87 2.21 0.25
N GLU A 55 21.94 2.52 1.55
CA GLU A 55 21.61 1.57 2.62
C GLU A 55 20.12 1.26 2.67
N ALA A 56 19.26 2.26 2.42
CA ALA A 56 17.80 2.12 2.43
C ALA A 56 17.25 1.50 1.13
N TYR A 57 17.96 1.62 0.00
CA TYR A 57 17.49 1.18 -1.30
C TYR A 57 17.02 -0.28 -1.36
N PRO A 58 17.71 -1.27 -0.76
CA PRO A 58 17.23 -2.65 -0.75
C PRO A 58 15.85 -2.81 -0.11
N PHE A 59 15.49 -1.96 0.84
CA PHE A 59 14.15 -1.97 1.43
C PHE A 59 13.11 -1.43 0.45
N PHE A 60 13.36 -0.30 -0.21
CA PHE A 60 12.45 0.24 -1.24
C PHE A 60 12.25 -0.73 -2.39
N ALA A 61 13.35 -1.27 -2.92
CA ALA A 61 13.30 -2.26 -4.00
C ALA A 61 12.55 -3.53 -3.59
N GLY A 62 12.76 -4.00 -2.35
CA GLY A 62 12.09 -5.19 -1.83
C GLY A 62 10.58 -4.96 -1.62
N VAL A 63 10.15 -3.78 -1.16
CA VAL A 63 8.73 -3.45 -1.05
C VAL A 63 8.08 -3.37 -2.45
N ALA A 64 8.75 -2.75 -3.41
CA ALA A 64 8.25 -2.71 -4.80
C ALA A 64 8.18 -4.11 -5.42
N GLU A 65 9.18 -4.98 -5.17
CA GLU A 65 9.18 -6.37 -5.62
C GLU A 65 8.02 -7.19 -5.06
N PHE A 66 7.60 -6.93 -3.82
CA PHE A 66 6.39 -7.54 -3.30
C PHE A 66 5.17 -7.17 -4.14
N TYR A 67 5.02 -5.91 -4.53
CA TYR A 67 3.91 -5.48 -5.38
C TYR A 67 4.01 -5.98 -6.83
N GLU A 68 5.21 -6.25 -7.38
CA GLU A 68 5.35 -6.91 -8.68
C GLU A 68 4.58 -8.23 -8.73
N ASP A 69 4.63 -9.01 -7.63
CA ASP A 69 4.00 -10.32 -7.55
C ASP A 69 2.57 -10.26 -6.99
N TYR A 70 2.26 -9.23 -6.20
CA TYR A 70 0.96 -9.12 -5.52
C TYR A 70 -0.14 -8.52 -6.38
N LEU A 71 0.21 -7.63 -7.30
CA LEU A 71 -0.74 -6.94 -8.16
C LEU A 71 -1.33 -7.89 -9.20
N VAL A 72 -2.65 -7.87 -9.35
CA VAL A 72 -3.39 -8.71 -10.31
C VAL A 72 -3.88 -7.85 -11.46
N ARG A 73 -3.39 -8.11 -12.67
CA ARG A 73 -3.84 -7.41 -13.86
C ARG A 73 -5.23 -7.90 -14.27
N ASP A 74 -6.19 -7.00 -14.35
CA ASP A 74 -7.54 -7.30 -14.80
C ASP A 74 -7.68 -7.24 -16.34
N GLN A 75 -8.89 -7.53 -16.84
CA GLN A 75 -9.18 -7.55 -18.27
C GLN A 75 -9.08 -6.18 -18.95
N THR A 76 -9.13 -5.09 -18.19
CA THR A 76 -8.97 -3.71 -18.69
C THR A 76 -7.51 -3.28 -18.77
N GLY A 77 -6.61 -4.07 -18.19
CA GLY A 77 -5.18 -3.76 -18.08
C GLY A 77 -4.82 -3.04 -16.78
N THR A 78 -5.78 -2.80 -15.89
CA THR A 78 -5.56 -2.16 -14.59
C THR A 78 -5.00 -3.19 -13.59
N TYR A 79 -4.03 -2.79 -12.78
CA TYR A 79 -3.42 -3.62 -11.75
C TYR A 79 -4.17 -3.46 -10.42
N GLN A 80 -4.99 -4.44 -10.11
CA GLN A 80 -5.82 -4.48 -8.91
C GLN A 80 -5.04 -5.01 -7.70
N ILE A 81 -5.37 -4.51 -6.52
CA ILE A 81 -4.88 -5.02 -5.23
C ILE A 81 -5.94 -5.97 -4.67
N LEU A 82 -5.61 -7.26 -4.57
CA LEU A 82 -6.56 -8.29 -4.16
C LEU A 82 -5.86 -9.44 -3.42
N PRO A 83 -6.22 -9.69 -2.15
CA PRO A 83 -7.14 -8.95 -1.28
C PRO A 83 -6.61 -7.57 -0.88
N SER A 84 -7.51 -6.69 -0.42
CA SER A 84 -7.20 -5.34 0.03
C SER A 84 -8.04 -4.97 1.26
N GLN A 85 -7.52 -4.11 2.11
CA GLN A 85 -8.18 -3.68 3.35
C GLN A 85 -8.14 -2.16 3.49
N SER A 86 -9.13 -1.61 4.18
CA SER A 86 -9.09 -0.22 4.65
C SER A 86 -9.11 -0.21 6.17
N PRO A 87 -7.94 -0.24 6.82
CA PRO A 87 -7.87 -0.31 8.27
C PRO A 87 -8.43 0.95 8.94
N GLU A 88 -9.29 0.83 9.90
CA GLU A 88 -9.90 -0.42 10.39
C GLU A 88 -11.41 -0.43 10.13
N ASN A 89 -11.87 0.16 9.02
CA ASN A 89 -13.28 0.11 8.63
C ASN A 89 -13.61 -1.20 7.89
N PHE A 90 -14.86 -1.54 7.82
CA PHE A 90 -15.33 -2.79 7.23
C PHE A 90 -16.64 -2.60 6.47
N ILE A 91 -16.97 -3.59 5.64
CA ILE A 91 -18.24 -3.63 4.91
C ILE A 91 -19.20 -4.48 5.73
N PRO A 92 -20.43 -4.01 6.04
CA PRO A 92 -21.45 -4.84 6.66
C PRO A 92 -21.64 -6.13 5.86
N GLY A 93 -21.47 -7.27 6.53
CA GLY A 93 -21.56 -8.57 5.88
C GLY A 93 -22.99 -9.00 5.54
N LEU A 94 -23.11 -10.02 4.70
CA LEU A 94 -24.36 -10.70 4.44
C LEU A 94 -24.60 -11.81 5.48
N GLY A 95 -24.08 -11.70 6.69
CA GLY A 95 -24.15 -12.71 7.73
C GLY A 95 -23.71 -12.18 9.09
N GLU A 96 -23.27 -13.07 9.94
CA GLU A 96 -22.92 -12.79 11.33
C GLU A 96 -21.61 -11.98 11.47
N PHE A 97 -20.72 -12.04 10.45
CA PHE A 97 -19.40 -11.43 10.52
C PHE A 97 -19.23 -10.29 9.49
N PRO A 98 -18.48 -9.24 9.85
CA PRO A 98 -18.15 -8.17 8.93
C PRO A 98 -17.23 -8.65 7.81
N VAL A 99 -17.28 -8.01 6.65
CA VAL A 99 -16.36 -8.24 5.53
C VAL A 99 -15.19 -7.27 5.66
N LEU A 100 -14.03 -7.79 6.02
CA LEU A 100 -12.80 -7.01 6.23
C LEU A 100 -11.93 -6.91 4.97
N LEU A 101 -12.14 -7.82 4.01
CA LEU A 101 -11.35 -7.90 2.79
C LEU A 101 -12.18 -7.45 1.59
N GLY A 102 -11.59 -6.61 0.80
CA GLY A 102 -12.15 -6.13 -0.46
C GLY A 102 -11.13 -6.15 -1.58
N LYS A 103 -11.32 -5.27 -2.54
CA LYS A 103 -10.46 -5.05 -3.69
C LYS A 103 -10.07 -3.57 -3.74
N SER A 104 -8.79 -3.30 -3.91
CA SER A 104 -8.25 -1.98 -4.23
C SER A 104 -8.82 -0.86 -3.36
N SER A 105 -8.75 -0.99 -2.03
CA SER A 105 -9.11 0.10 -1.13
C SER A 105 -8.27 1.35 -1.45
N ALA A 106 -8.84 2.52 -1.25
CA ALA A 106 -8.16 3.78 -1.55
C ALA A 106 -6.82 3.89 -0.81
N MET A 107 -6.74 3.44 0.44
CA MET A 107 -5.49 3.46 1.21
C MET A 107 -4.42 2.54 0.61
N ASP A 108 -4.77 1.30 0.29
CA ASP A 108 -3.80 0.36 -0.27
C ASP A 108 -3.30 0.79 -1.65
N VAL A 109 -4.19 1.39 -2.49
CA VAL A 109 -3.79 1.96 -3.78
C VAL A 109 -2.80 3.10 -3.60
N GLN A 110 -3.05 4.01 -2.64
CA GLN A 110 -2.17 5.14 -2.34
C GLN A 110 -0.82 4.68 -1.80
N LEU A 111 -0.81 3.72 -0.89
CA LEU A 111 0.41 3.13 -0.33
C LEU A 111 1.25 2.39 -1.40
N CYS A 112 0.59 1.65 -2.28
CA CYS A 112 1.26 1.00 -3.41
C CYS A 112 1.87 2.03 -4.36
N TYR A 113 1.13 3.10 -4.68
CA TYR A 113 1.59 4.20 -5.52
C TYR A 113 2.85 4.86 -4.94
N ASP A 114 2.86 5.11 -3.64
CA ASP A 114 4.01 5.68 -2.93
C ASP A 114 5.20 4.71 -2.91
N ALA A 115 4.97 3.44 -2.56
CA ALA A 115 6.03 2.43 -2.51
C ALA A 115 6.76 2.28 -3.84
N LEU A 116 6.01 2.19 -4.94
CA LEU A 116 6.57 2.17 -6.29
C LEU A 116 7.31 3.47 -6.60
N GLY A 117 6.75 4.63 -6.17
CA GLY A 117 7.38 5.94 -6.33
C GLY A 117 8.71 6.07 -5.61
N TYR A 118 8.80 5.58 -4.37
CA TYR A 118 10.05 5.61 -3.59
C TYR A 118 11.13 4.71 -4.22
N ALA A 119 10.76 3.52 -4.67
CA ALA A 119 11.69 2.63 -5.35
C ALA A 119 12.20 3.23 -6.67
N ILE A 120 11.32 3.84 -7.47
CA ILE A 120 11.68 4.54 -8.72
C ILE A 120 12.64 5.68 -8.40
N GLY A 121 12.25 6.58 -7.50
CA GLY A 121 13.05 7.77 -7.18
C GLY A 121 14.42 7.41 -6.60
N ALA A 122 14.49 6.36 -5.76
CA ALA A 122 15.75 5.88 -5.20
C ALA A 122 16.63 5.24 -6.29
N ALA A 123 16.08 4.43 -7.18
CA ALA A 123 16.81 3.83 -8.30
C ALA A 123 17.39 4.90 -9.23
N GLU A 124 16.59 5.92 -9.57
CA GLU A 124 17.02 7.05 -10.40
C GLU A 124 18.12 7.88 -9.73
N ALA A 125 17.94 8.21 -8.43
CA ALA A 125 18.93 8.99 -7.69
C ALA A 125 20.27 8.25 -7.53
N LEU A 126 20.22 6.92 -7.43
CA LEU A 126 21.42 6.07 -7.31
C LEU A 126 21.97 5.62 -8.67
N GLU A 127 21.24 5.83 -9.75
CA GLU A 127 21.59 5.37 -11.12
C GLU A 127 21.73 3.84 -11.22
N VAL A 128 20.78 3.11 -10.57
CA VAL A 128 20.75 1.65 -10.56
C VAL A 128 19.39 1.12 -11.05
N ASP A 129 19.33 -0.15 -11.40
CA ASP A 129 18.11 -0.92 -11.68
C ASP A 129 17.13 -0.23 -12.66
N ALA A 130 17.63 0.41 -13.73
CA ALA A 130 16.83 1.15 -14.69
C ALA A 130 15.67 0.34 -15.28
N ASP A 131 15.89 -0.95 -15.57
CA ASP A 131 14.85 -1.84 -16.12
C ASP A 131 13.73 -2.09 -15.09
N ARG A 132 14.09 -2.27 -13.83
CA ARG A 132 13.10 -2.43 -12.74
C ARG A 132 12.33 -1.12 -12.51
N ALA A 133 13.02 0.02 -12.52
CA ALA A 133 12.37 1.32 -12.42
C ALA A 133 11.35 1.54 -13.55
N ALA A 134 11.63 1.11 -14.77
CA ALA A 134 10.69 1.17 -15.90
C ALA A 134 9.46 0.25 -15.68
N LEU A 135 9.66 -0.94 -15.13
CA LEU A 135 8.56 -1.83 -14.74
C LEU A 135 7.70 -1.17 -13.66
N TRP A 136 8.31 -0.65 -12.59
CA TRP A 136 7.58 0.00 -11.49
C TRP A 136 6.78 1.23 -11.95
N LYS A 137 7.32 2.01 -12.89
CA LYS A 137 6.57 3.10 -13.55
C LYS A 137 5.32 2.57 -14.24
N THR A 138 5.45 1.50 -15.01
CA THR A 138 4.32 0.86 -15.71
C THR A 138 3.26 0.37 -14.71
N LEU A 139 3.65 -0.30 -13.62
CA LEU A 139 2.73 -0.74 -12.59
C LEU A 139 1.99 0.44 -11.95
N ARG A 140 2.74 1.49 -11.57
CA ARG A 140 2.21 2.69 -10.92
C ARG A 140 1.21 3.45 -11.80
N GLU A 141 1.48 3.58 -13.09
CA GLU A 141 0.62 4.26 -14.07
C GLU A 141 -0.70 3.52 -14.34
N HIS A 142 -0.74 2.22 -14.07
CA HIS A 142 -1.91 1.40 -14.30
C HIS A 142 -2.60 0.94 -13.01
N LEU A 143 -2.30 1.58 -11.87
CA LEU A 143 -3.07 1.36 -10.64
C LEU A 143 -4.51 1.88 -10.81
N PRO A 144 -5.47 1.36 -10.01
CA PRO A 144 -6.86 1.82 -10.09
C PRO A 144 -6.98 3.32 -9.79
N PRO A 145 -7.84 4.04 -10.50
CA PRO A 145 -8.14 5.42 -10.16
C PRO A 145 -8.91 5.50 -8.84
N PHE A 146 -8.81 6.63 -8.17
CA PHE A 146 -9.66 6.92 -7.04
C PHE A 146 -11.11 7.14 -7.48
N VAL A 147 -12.05 6.63 -6.70
CA VAL A 147 -13.48 6.71 -7.01
C VAL A 147 -14.14 7.76 -6.13
N ILE A 148 -14.91 8.64 -6.77
CA ILE A 148 -15.74 9.62 -6.06
C ILE A 148 -17.16 9.08 -5.99
N GLY A 149 -17.72 9.04 -4.78
CA GLY A 149 -19.05 8.57 -4.51
C GLY A 149 -20.14 9.52 -5.01
N SER A 150 -21.37 9.05 -4.96
CA SER A 150 -22.56 9.83 -5.36
C SER A 150 -22.76 11.11 -4.54
N ASP A 151 -22.19 11.16 -3.33
CA ASP A 151 -22.20 12.31 -2.42
C ASP A 151 -20.99 13.26 -2.60
N GLY A 152 -20.09 12.99 -3.55
CA GLY A 152 -18.91 13.79 -3.84
C GLY A 152 -17.69 13.51 -2.96
N ARG A 153 -17.76 12.54 -2.05
CA ARG A 153 -16.61 12.12 -1.21
C ARG A 153 -15.75 11.11 -1.96
N LEU A 154 -14.45 11.08 -1.63
CA LEU A 154 -13.56 10.00 -2.01
C LEU A 154 -14.02 8.71 -1.31
N LEU A 155 -14.25 7.66 -2.10
CA LEU A 155 -14.66 6.37 -1.56
C LEU A 155 -13.49 5.65 -0.87
N GLU A 156 -13.82 4.88 0.14
CA GLU A 156 -12.88 4.05 0.88
C GLU A 156 -12.53 2.75 0.12
N TRP A 157 -13.44 2.28 -0.73
CA TRP A 157 -13.28 1.07 -1.55
C TRP A 157 -13.40 1.38 -3.06
N ASP A 158 -13.17 0.36 -3.88
CA ASP A 158 -13.20 0.43 -5.35
C ASP A 158 -14.57 0.81 -5.94
N ARG A 159 -15.61 0.88 -5.12
CA ARG A 159 -16.97 1.26 -5.47
C ARG A 159 -17.73 1.72 -4.25
N GLU A 160 -18.90 2.29 -4.49
CA GLU A 160 -19.81 2.70 -3.41
C GLU A 160 -20.36 1.46 -2.68
N LEU A 161 -19.95 1.30 -1.44
CA LEU A 161 -20.34 0.22 -0.54
C LEU A 161 -20.81 0.82 0.80
N PRO A 162 -21.69 0.14 1.52
CA PRO A 162 -22.04 0.59 2.86
C PRO A 162 -20.83 0.47 3.78
N GLU A 163 -20.63 1.47 4.61
CA GLU A 163 -19.61 1.47 5.65
C GLU A 163 -20.13 0.82 6.93
N GLY A 164 -19.35 -0.04 7.54
CA GLY A 164 -19.70 -0.63 8.84
C GLY A 164 -19.70 0.40 9.95
N GLU A 165 -18.76 1.34 9.87
CA GLU A 165 -18.63 2.47 10.77
C GLU A 165 -18.54 3.79 9.99
N PRO A 166 -19.64 4.43 9.58
CA PRO A 166 -19.62 5.68 8.80
C PRO A 166 -18.90 6.85 9.46
N GLY A 167 -18.66 6.79 10.75
CA GLY A 167 -17.90 7.78 11.52
C GLY A 167 -16.60 7.23 12.10
N HIS A 168 -15.98 6.28 11.39
CA HIS A 168 -14.75 5.63 11.88
C HIS A 168 -13.66 6.65 12.20
N ARG A 169 -12.92 6.41 13.28
CA ARG A 169 -11.85 7.30 13.77
C ARG A 169 -10.66 7.43 12.81
N HIS A 170 -10.44 6.44 11.94
CA HIS A 170 -9.41 6.47 10.92
C HIS A 170 -9.97 7.00 9.60
N LEU A 171 -9.23 7.90 8.97
CA LEU A 171 -9.53 8.44 7.65
C LEU A 171 -8.61 7.80 6.59
N SER A 172 -8.58 6.48 6.55
CA SER A 172 -7.61 5.70 5.78
C SER A 172 -7.62 6.04 4.29
N HIS A 173 -8.79 6.31 3.72
CA HIS A 173 -8.96 6.73 2.32
C HIS A 173 -8.32 8.10 2.02
N LEU A 174 -8.02 8.91 3.02
CA LEU A 174 -7.36 10.21 2.88
C LEU A 174 -5.83 10.16 3.07
N TYR A 175 -5.23 8.97 3.12
CA TYR A 175 -3.78 8.81 3.23
C TYR A 175 -3.03 9.62 2.15
N GLY A 176 -3.55 9.69 0.92
CA GLY A 176 -2.97 10.45 -0.18
C GLY A 176 -3.03 11.98 0.00
N LEU A 177 -3.86 12.49 0.94
CA LEU A 177 -3.85 13.88 1.33
C LEU A 177 -2.81 14.15 2.42
N TYR A 178 -2.69 13.23 3.35
CA TYR A 178 -1.70 13.20 4.43
C TYR A 178 -1.68 11.80 5.05
N PRO A 179 -0.49 11.20 5.23
CA PRO A 179 0.86 11.75 5.11
C PRO A 179 1.51 11.60 3.71
N SER A 180 0.89 11.03 2.69
CA SER A 180 1.47 10.99 1.34
C SER A 180 1.72 12.39 0.76
N ASP A 181 2.51 12.50 -0.32
CA ASP A 181 2.85 13.74 -1.02
C ASP A 181 1.98 13.95 -2.27
#